data_e8077315cd29c94389405af2731220c7
#
_entry.id   e8077315cd29c94389405af2731220c7
#
_cell.length_a   1.000
_cell.length_b   1.000
_cell.length_c   1.000
_cell.angle_alpha   90.00
_cell.angle_beta   90.00
_cell.angle_gamma   90.00
#
_symmetry.space_group_name_H-M   'P 1'
#
loop_
_entity.id
_entity.type
_entity.pdbx_description
1 polymer ?
#
loop_
_entity_poly.entity_id
_entity_poly.type
_entity_poly.pdbx_seq_one_letter_code
_entity_poly.pdbx_strand_id
1 'polypeptide(L)'
;LVTHSHMDHSPLAAPLARWAGCQVYAKGPAIPTESDVRLEAGDDLKFKPDETIGDNWTCSGDGWTIEAIETPGHTSNHLCYALREENALFSGDHIMGWSTSVVSPPDGNMRDYINSLRKVQQRGFEVIYPSHGAPIEDSADDFIEAYIEHRLCRENAIVKAFSNGHTNIPDVVRHVYTDIDKRLHPAACHSVFGHVIDLV
;
A
#
# COMPACT_ATOMS: atom_id res chain seq x y z
N LEU A 1 11.69 8.31 -9.20
CA LEU A 1 10.33 7.74 -9.12
C LEU A 1 9.89 7.74 -7.66
N VAL A 2 8.63 8.06 -7.37
CA VAL A 2 8.05 8.04 -6.02
C VAL A 2 6.82 7.14 -6.03
N THR A 3 6.72 6.23 -5.08
CA THR A 3 5.62 5.25 -5.02
C THR A 3 4.32 5.90 -4.54
N HIS A 4 4.39 6.74 -3.51
CA HIS A 4 3.24 7.43 -2.92
C HIS A 4 3.70 8.63 -2.06
N SER A 5 2.75 9.41 -1.55
CA SER A 5 3.02 10.70 -0.91
C SER A 5 3.15 10.67 0.62
N HIS A 6 3.49 9.53 1.23
CA HIS A 6 3.77 9.54 2.67
C HIS A 6 5.09 10.24 3.02
N MET A 7 5.17 10.74 4.26
CA MET A 7 6.28 11.56 4.77
C MET A 7 7.64 10.83 4.83
N ASP A 8 7.68 9.53 4.80
CA ASP A 8 8.90 8.71 4.74
C ASP A 8 9.31 8.33 3.32
N HIS A 9 8.51 8.71 2.30
CA HIS A 9 8.78 8.40 0.88
C HIS A 9 9.01 9.64 0.01
N SER A 10 8.17 10.66 0.12
CA SER A 10 8.14 11.77 -0.84
C SER A 10 9.00 13.01 -0.51
N PRO A 11 9.26 13.41 0.74
CA PRO A 11 9.87 14.71 1.02
C PRO A 11 11.29 14.91 0.47
N LEU A 12 12.06 13.82 0.35
CA LEU A 12 13.42 13.88 -0.20
C LEU A 12 13.43 13.95 -1.73
N ALA A 13 12.33 13.66 -2.42
CA ALA A 13 12.28 13.56 -3.88
C ALA A 13 12.73 14.87 -4.57
N ALA A 14 12.13 16.01 -4.20
CA ALA A 14 12.46 17.29 -4.82
C ALA A 14 13.90 17.79 -4.50
N PRO A 15 14.43 17.68 -3.26
CA PRO A 15 15.85 17.96 -2.99
C PRO A 15 16.80 17.08 -3.81
N LEU A 16 16.53 15.78 -3.89
CA LEU A 16 17.37 14.83 -4.62
C LEU A 16 17.33 15.11 -6.14
N ALA A 17 16.14 15.36 -6.69
CA ALA A 17 15.98 15.69 -8.11
C ALA A 17 16.75 16.95 -8.52
N ARG A 18 16.71 18.01 -7.70
CA ARG A 18 17.51 19.23 -7.92
C ARG A 18 19.00 18.93 -7.89
N TRP A 19 19.46 18.11 -6.94
CA TRP A 19 20.87 17.74 -6.85
C TRP A 19 21.34 16.90 -8.05
N ALA A 20 20.51 15.96 -8.49
CA ALA A 20 20.81 15.04 -9.60
C ALA A 20 20.53 15.65 -10.99
N GLY A 21 19.84 16.79 -11.08
CA GLY A 21 19.41 17.39 -12.35
C GLY A 21 18.39 16.54 -13.11
N CYS A 22 17.50 15.85 -12.39
CA CYS A 22 16.47 15.00 -12.98
C CYS A 22 15.05 15.43 -12.53
N GLN A 23 14.02 14.85 -13.15
CA GLN A 23 12.62 15.08 -12.82
C GLN A 23 12.10 14.07 -11.81
N VAL A 24 11.05 14.44 -11.07
CA VAL A 24 10.28 13.58 -10.17
C VAL A 24 9.02 13.10 -10.87
N TYR A 25 8.84 11.80 -10.92
CA TYR A 25 7.67 11.13 -11.49
C TYR A 25 6.89 10.40 -10.39
N ALA A 26 5.58 10.60 -10.34
CA ALA A 26 4.65 9.94 -9.43
C ALA A 26 3.21 10.08 -9.93
N LYS A 27 2.25 9.39 -9.31
CA LYS A 27 0.81 9.57 -9.60
C LYS A 27 0.27 10.94 -9.16
N GLY A 28 0.98 11.63 -8.29
CA GLY A 28 0.58 12.90 -7.71
C GLY A 28 0.21 12.77 -6.23
N PRO A 29 -0.33 13.85 -5.63
CA PRO A 29 -0.79 13.80 -4.23
C PRO A 29 -2.01 12.89 -4.08
N ALA A 30 -2.26 12.40 -2.86
CA ALA A 30 -3.49 11.73 -2.51
C ALA A 30 -4.69 12.64 -2.84
N ILE A 31 -5.74 12.08 -3.45
CA ILE A 31 -6.95 12.84 -3.76
C ILE A 31 -7.81 12.83 -2.50
N PRO A 32 -8.13 14.01 -1.90
CA PRO A 32 -9.09 14.06 -0.82
C PRO A 32 -10.43 13.53 -1.33
N THR A 33 -10.99 12.54 -0.67
CA THR A 33 -12.38 12.17 -0.89
C THR A 33 -13.27 13.37 -0.54
N GLU A 34 -14.43 13.55 -1.18
CA GLU A 34 -15.34 14.71 -1.06
C GLU A 34 -15.84 15.02 0.37
N SER A 35 -15.46 14.25 1.36
CA SER A 35 -15.73 14.50 2.77
C SER A 35 -14.60 15.35 3.37
N ASP A 36 -14.93 16.29 4.27
CA ASP A 36 -14.01 17.09 5.13
C ASP A 36 -13.06 16.21 6.00
N VAL A 37 -12.71 15.04 5.52
CA VAL A 37 -11.90 14.06 6.20
C VAL A 37 -10.44 14.50 6.07
N ARG A 38 -9.82 14.76 7.21
CA ARG A 38 -8.40 15.08 7.30
C ARG A 38 -7.61 13.91 6.68
N LEU A 39 -6.74 14.23 5.74
CA LEU A 39 -5.70 13.32 5.25
C LEU A 39 -4.95 12.76 6.46
N GLU A 40 -4.44 11.55 6.35
CA GLU A 40 -3.74 10.91 7.45
C GLU A 40 -2.54 11.75 7.91
N ALA A 41 -2.16 11.62 9.18
CA ALA A 41 -1.02 12.36 9.73
C ALA A 41 0.32 12.03 9.05
N GLY A 42 0.34 10.99 8.20
CA GLY A 42 1.49 10.53 7.43
C GLY A 42 1.63 11.14 6.04
N ASP A 43 0.66 11.93 5.56
CA ASP A 43 0.67 12.45 4.20
C ASP A 43 1.57 13.69 4.03
N ASP A 44 2.40 13.69 2.98
CA ASP A 44 3.08 14.89 2.50
C ASP A 44 2.16 15.72 1.60
N LEU A 45 1.41 16.62 2.23
CA LEU A 45 0.45 17.50 1.55
C LEU A 45 1.12 18.50 0.60
N LYS A 46 2.43 18.64 0.64
CA LYS A 46 3.21 19.55 -0.23
C LYS A 46 3.83 18.81 -1.41
N PHE A 47 3.73 17.49 -1.42
CA PHE A 47 4.31 16.69 -2.47
C PHE A 47 3.65 17.03 -3.83
N LYS A 48 4.52 17.35 -4.79
CA LYS A 48 4.12 17.59 -6.18
C LYS A 48 5.21 17.04 -7.07
N PRO A 49 4.92 16.03 -7.89
CA PRO A 49 5.87 15.57 -8.90
C PRO A 49 6.03 16.61 -10.01
N ASP A 50 7.14 16.55 -10.74
CA ASP A 50 7.32 17.33 -11.96
C ASP A 50 6.44 16.77 -13.10
N GLU A 51 6.29 15.45 -13.15
CA GLU A 51 5.45 14.74 -14.12
C GLU A 51 4.52 13.77 -13.42
N THR A 52 3.22 13.87 -13.74
CA THR A 52 2.21 12.90 -13.26
C THR A 52 2.17 11.70 -14.19
N ILE A 53 2.34 10.50 -13.62
CA ILE A 53 2.31 9.23 -14.33
C ILE A 53 1.23 8.30 -13.76
N GLY A 54 0.87 7.28 -14.53
CA GLY A 54 -0.16 6.31 -14.14
C GLY A 54 0.18 4.90 -14.62
N ASP A 55 -0.82 4.05 -14.63
CA ASP A 55 -0.69 2.64 -15.00
C ASP A 55 -0.10 2.46 -16.40
N ASN A 56 0.82 1.51 -16.54
CA ASN A 56 1.53 1.18 -17.77
C ASN A 56 2.45 2.31 -18.33
N TRP A 57 2.67 3.40 -17.58
CA TRP A 57 3.72 4.34 -17.96
C TRP A 57 5.08 3.65 -17.93
N THR A 58 5.94 3.95 -18.92
CA THR A 58 7.27 3.35 -19.01
C THR A 58 8.34 4.39 -19.23
N CYS A 59 9.52 4.15 -18.69
CA CYS A 59 10.76 4.79 -19.11
C CYS A 59 11.86 3.75 -19.25
N SER A 60 12.79 4.01 -20.16
CA SER A 60 13.86 3.06 -20.49
C SER A 60 15.19 3.76 -20.59
N GLY A 61 16.25 3.03 -20.31
CA GLY A 61 17.64 3.39 -20.55
C GLY A 61 18.39 2.26 -21.23
N ASP A 62 19.73 2.34 -21.19
CA ASP A 62 20.57 1.30 -21.75
C ASP A 62 20.45 0.00 -20.90
N GLY A 63 19.77 -0.99 -21.46
CA GLY A 63 19.59 -2.31 -20.84
C GLY A 63 18.57 -2.40 -19.69
N TRP A 64 17.70 -1.40 -19.50
CA TRP A 64 16.64 -1.44 -18.49
C TRP A 64 15.36 -0.73 -18.94
N THR A 65 14.24 -1.23 -18.46
CA THR A 65 12.91 -0.65 -18.62
C THR A 65 12.13 -0.71 -17.32
N ILE A 66 11.71 0.45 -16.80
CA ILE A 66 10.81 0.57 -15.67
C ILE A 66 9.39 0.80 -16.18
N GLU A 67 8.43 0.05 -15.61
CA GLU A 67 7.00 0.20 -15.85
C GLU A 67 6.31 0.56 -14.54
N ALA A 68 5.46 1.60 -14.56
CA ALA A 68 4.61 1.92 -13.42
C ALA A 68 3.33 1.05 -13.43
N ILE A 69 2.97 0.54 -12.27
CA ILE A 69 1.77 -0.27 -12.04
C ILE A 69 0.96 0.42 -10.94
N GLU A 70 -0.25 0.88 -11.27
CA GLU A 70 -1.15 1.42 -10.25
C GLU A 70 -1.60 0.33 -9.30
N THR A 71 -1.35 0.57 -8.01
CA THR A 71 -1.66 -0.35 -6.90
C THR A 71 -2.35 0.42 -5.76
N PRO A 72 -3.53 1.02 -6.01
CA PRO A 72 -4.26 1.72 -4.96
C PRO A 72 -4.64 0.77 -3.82
N GLY A 73 -4.83 1.34 -2.63
CA GLY A 73 -5.31 0.61 -1.47
C GLY A 73 -4.60 0.93 -0.19
N HIS A 74 -3.26 0.92 -0.13
CA HIS A 74 -2.51 1.52 0.97
C HIS A 74 -2.72 3.03 0.97
N THR A 75 -2.49 3.66 -0.18
CA THR A 75 -2.93 5.01 -0.53
C THR A 75 -3.61 4.99 -1.90
N SER A 76 -4.44 5.98 -2.22
CA SER A 76 -5.12 6.11 -3.51
C SER A 76 -4.15 6.39 -4.66
N ASN A 77 -3.00 6.99 -4.36
CA ASN A 77 -1.98 7.41 -5.33
C ASN A 77 -0.79 6.44 -5.44
N HIS A 78 -0.90 5.23 -4.88
CA HIS A 78 0.21 4.29 -4.85
C HIS A 78 0.56 3.74 -6.23
N LEU A 79 1.86 3.70 -6.53
CA LEU A 79 2.47 3.04 -7.67
C LEU A 79 3.52 2.03 -7.22
N CYS A 80 3.48 0.83 -7.75
CA CYS A 80 4.64 -0.06 -7.81
C CYS A 80 5.41 0.19 -9.11
N TYR A 81 6.68 -0.22 -9.15
CA TYR A 81 7.51 -0.11 -10.34
C TYR A 81 8.13 -1.46 -10.69
N ALA A 82 7.88 -1.93 -11.90
CA ALA A 82 8.46 -3.17 -12.41
C ALA A 82 9.73 -2.87 -13.21
N LEU A 83 10.83 -3.56 -12.89
CA LEU A 83 12.03 -3.64 -13.71
C LEU A 83 11.91 -4.87 -14.59
N ARG A 84 11.66 -4.68 -15.89
CA ARG A 84 11.25 -5.76 -16.81
C ARG A 84 12.35 -6.79 -17.00
N GLU A 85 13.58 -6.35 -17.17
CA GLU A 85 14.72 -7.20 -17.50
C GLU A 85 15.11 -8.15 -16.36
N GLU A 86 14.83 -7.75 -15.13
CA GLU A 86 15.11 -8.54 -13.92
C GLU A 86 13.85 -9.26 -13.39
N ASN A 87 12.71 -9.11 -14.06
CA ASN A 87 11.41 -9.58 -13.57
C ASN A 87 11.15 -9.21 -12.11
N ALA A 88 11.55 -7.99 -11.73
CA ALA A 88 11.57 -7.50 -10.36
C ALA A 88 10.53 -6.41 -10.12
N LEU A 89 9.97 -6.36 -8.92
CA LEU A 89 8.99 -5.36 -8.48
C LEU A 89 9.55 -4.51 -7.34
N PHE A 90 9.60 -3.21 -7.48
CA PHE A 90 9.70 -2.25 -6.38
C PHE A 90 8.30 -1.98 -5.86
N SER A 91 7.95 -2.60 -4.74
CA SER A 91 6.56 -2.63 -4.26
C SER A 91 6.14 -1.42 -3.44
N GLY A 92 7.07 -0.53 -3.08
CA GLY A 92 6.74 0.53 -2.12
C GLY A 92 6.17 -0.05 -0.82
N ASP A 93 5.05 0.51 -0.39
CA ASP A 93 4.31 0.05 0.80
C ASP A 93 3.11 -0.84 0.45
N HIS A 94 2.95 -1.19 -0.81
CA HIS A 94 1.93 -2.15 -1.23
C HIS A 94 2.21 -3.55 -0.65
N ILE A 95 3.48 -3.99 -0.71
CA ILE A 95 3.96 -5.24 -0.10
C ILE A 95 5.20 -4.90 0.71
N MET A 96 5.19 -5.17 2.02
CA MET A 96 6.33 -4.96 2.94
C MET A 96 6.96 -6.30 3.33
N GLY A 97 8.27 -6.31 3.61
CA GLY A 97 9.01 -7.53 3.90
C GLY A 97 8.96 -8.03 5.36
N TRP A 98 8.26 -7.34 6.26
CA TRP A 98 8.22 -7.68 7.69
C TRP A 98 6.82 -7.78 8.30
N SER A 99 5.83 -7.13 7.72
CA SER A 99 4.44 -7.13 8.17
C SER A 99 3.51 -6.81 7.02
N THR A 100 2.21 -7.05 7.17
CA THR A 100 1.24 -6.59 6.18
C THR A 100 1.12 -5.07 6.20
N SER A 101 0.91 -4.47 5.03
CA SER A 101 0.77 -3.02 4.84
C SER A 101 -0.39 -2.44 5.66
N VAL A 102 -0.29 -1.19 6.03
CA VAL A 102 -1.40 -0.44 6.64
C VAL A 102 -2.39 -0.04 5.55
N VAL A 103 -3.67 -0.32 5.79
CA VAL A 103 -4.77 0.14 4.93
C VAL A 103 -5.77 0.85 5.83
N SER A 104 -5.75 2.17 5.78
CA SER A 104 -6.49 3.02 6.70
C SER A 104 -7.31 4.05 5.94
N PRO A 105 -8.63 4.10 6.14
CA PRO A 105 -9.45 5.20 5.62
C PRO A 105 -9.02 6.54 6.27
N PRO A 106 -9.18 7.69 5.56
CA PRO A 106 -10.02 7.85 4.36
C PRO A 106 -9.33 7.51 3.04
N ASP A 107 -8.01 7.58 2.94
CA ASP A 107 -7.29 7.36 1.68
C ASP A 107 -7.10 5.87 1.38
N GLY A 108 -6.83 5.05 2.41
CA GLY A 108 -6.71 3.61 2.26
C GLY A 108 -8.05 2.93 1.98
N ASN A 109 -8.04 1.96 1.05
CA ASN A 109 -9.21 1.19 0.64
C ASN A 109 -8.88 -0.30 0.58
N MET A 110 -9.60 -1.14 1.35
CA MET A 110 -9.29 -2.57 1.48
C MET A 110 -9.60 -3.35 0.20
N ARG A 111 -10.68 -3.04 -0.48
CA ARG A 111 -11.07 -3.69 -1.76
C ARG A 111 -10.04 -3.41 -2.84
N ASP A 112 -9.65 -2.14 -2.98
CA ASP A 112 -8.62 -1.74 -3.95
C ASP A 112 -7.28 -2.40 -3.62
N TYR A 113 -6.93 -2.48 -2.33
CA TYR A 113 -5.71 -3.12 -1.86
C TYR A 113 -5.65 -4.62 -2.27
N ILE A 114 -6.71 -5.38 -2.00
CA ILE A 114 -6.79 -6.81 -2.37
C ILE A 114 -6.77 -6.98 -3.90
N ASN A 115 -7.48 -6.11 -4.63
CA ASN A 115 -7.46 -6.15 -6.10
C ASN A 115 -6.06 -5.84 -6.66
N SER A 116 -5.36 -4.89 -6.05
CA SER A 116 -3.98 -4.54 -6.42
C SER A 116 -3.00 -5.67 -6.11
N LEU A 117 -3.15 -6.39 -4.99
CA LEU A 117 -2.36 -7.59 -4.70
C LEU A 117 -2.55 -8.66 -5.78
N ARG A 118 -3.80 -8.94 -6.16
CA ARG A 118 -4.12 -9.90 -7.24
C ARG A 118 -3.56 -9.47 -8.59
N LYS A 119 -3.63 -8.16 -8.91
CA LYS A 119 -3.06 -7.59 -10.13
C LYS A 119 -1.55 -7.82 -10.19
N VAL A 120 -0.85 -7.59 -9.09
CA VAL A 120 0.61 -7.81 -8.98
C VAL A 120 0.95 -9.29 -9.07
N GLN A 121 0.22 -10.16 -8.36
CA GLN A 121 0.40 -11.62 -8.38
C GLN A 121 0.30 -12.19 -9.81
N GLN A 122 -0.68 -11.74 -10.60
CA GLN A 122 -0.87 -12.19 -11.98
C GLN A 122 0.31 -11.85 -12.91
N ARG A 123 1.20 -10.95 -12.49
CA ARG A 123 2.39 -10.56 -13.27
C ARG A 123 3.55 -11.56 -13.06
N GLY A 124 3.56 -12.34 -11.97
CA GLY A 124 4.54 -13.41 -11.71
C GLY A 124 5.97 -12.90 -11.54
N PHE A 125 6.20 -11.92 -10.67
CA PHE A 125 7.52 -11.39 -10.38
C PHE A 125 8.39 -12.40 -9.65
N GLU A 126 9.67 -12.49 -10.02
CA GLU A 126 10.64 -13.39 -9.36
C GLU A 126 11.13 -12.80 -8.03
N VAL A 127 11.26 -11.48 -7.95
CA VAL A 127 11.75 -10.79 -6.76
C VAL A 127 10.93 -9.53 -6.47
N ILE A 128 10.70 -9.26 -5.18
CA ILE A 128 10.04 -8.03 -4.73
C ILE A 128 10.97 -7.27 -3.81
N TYR A 129 11.19 -6.01 -4.12
CA TYR A 129 11.95 -5.04 -3.32
C TYR A 129 10.98 -4.08 -2.62
N PRO A 130 10.65 -4.32 -1.33
CA PRO A 130 9.79 -3.44 -0.56
C PRO A 130 10.53 -2.18 -0.10
N SER A 131 9.81 -1.10 0.21
CA SER A 131 10.40 0.06 0.89
C SER A 131 10.74 -0.25 2.34
N HIS A 132 10.04 -1.19 2.96
CA HIS A 132 10.25 -1.60 4.35
C HIS A 132 10.41 -3.12 4.47
N GLY A 133 11.49 -3.55 5.11
CA GLY A 133 11.84 -4.96 5.31
C GLY A 133 12.87 -5.48 4.30
N ALA A 134 13.14 -6.77 4.37
CA ALA A 134 14.08 -7.43 3.46
C ALA A 134 13.44 -7.68 2.08
N PRO A 135 14.25 -7.80 1.01
CA PRO A 135 13.76 -8.30 -0.27
C PRO A 135 13.10 -9.68 -0.13
N ILE A 136 12.12 -9.94 -0.99
CA ILE A 136 11.43 -11.23 -1.09
C ILE A 136 11.93 -11.86 -2.38
N GLU A 137 12.88 -12.79 -2.25
CA GLU A 137 13.62 -13.41 -3.37
C GLU A 137 13.13 -14.83 -3.67
N ASP A 138 12.51 -15.47 -2.68
CA ASP A 138 11.97 -16.82 -2.81
C ASP A 138 10.45 -16.79 -2.74
N SER A 139 9.79 -17.46 -3.71
CA SER A 139 8.33 -17.66 -3.69
C SER A 139 7.51 -16.36 -3.55
N ALA A 140 7.80 -15.35 -4.38
CA ALA A 140 7.08 -14.06 -4.36
C ALA A 140 5.56 -14.24 -4.49
N ASP A 141 5.10 -15.17 -5.34
CA ASP A 141 3.67 -15.47 -5.50
C ASP A 141 3.04 -16.04 -4.23
N ASP A 142 3.72 -16.97 -3.55
CA ASP A 142 3.24 -17.54 -2.28
C ASP A 142 3.19 -16.47 -1.18
N PHE A 143 4.15 -15.54 -1.20
CA PHE A 143 4.18 -14.42 -0.26
C PHE A 143 2.99 -13.48 -0.47
N ILE A 144 2.66 -13.16 -1.74
CA ILE A 144 1.48 -12.34 -2.07
C ILE A 144 0.20 -13.08 -1.69
N GLU A 145 0.11 -14.39 -1.96
CA GLU A 145 -1.05 -15.18 -1.57
C GLU A 145 -1.25 -15.17 -0.05
N ALA A 146 -0.18 -15.33 0.73
CA ALA A 146 -0.25 -15.24 2.18
C ALA A 146 -0.75 -13.85 2.66
N TYR A 147 -0.40 -12.77 1.96
CA TYR A 147 -0.94 -11.43 2.22
C TYR A 147 -2.45 -11.37 1.98
N ILE A 148 -2.92 -11.90 0.85
CA ILE A 148 -4.35 -11.96 0.49
C ILE A 148 -5.12 -12.80 1.51
N GLU A 149 -4.64 -14.00 1.80
CA GLU A 149 -5.25 -14.90 2.79
C GLU A 149 -5.33 -14.27 4.18
N HIS A 150 -4.26 -13.60 4.61
CA HIS A 150 -4.25 -12.88 5.89
C HIS A 150 -5.37 -11.84 5.95
N ARG A 151 -5.58 -11.05 4.87
CA ARG A 151 -6.64 -10.04 4.80
C ARG A 151 -8.03 -10.67 4.84
N LEU A 152 -8.27 -11.72 4.06
CA LEU A 152 -9.56 -12.43 4.02
C LEU A 152 -9.85 -13.15 5.34
N CYS A 153 -8.86 -13.77 5.96
CA CYS A 153 -9.01 -14.37 7.30
C CYS A 153 -9.36 -13.31 8.35
N ARG A 154 -8.73 -12.14 8.28
CA ARG A 154 -9.02 -11.03 9.19
C ARG A 154 -10.44 -10.51 9.01
N GLU A 155 -10.88 -10.34 7.76
CA GLU A 155 -12.25 -9.93 7.42
C GLU A 155 -13.28 -10.92 7.96
N ASN A 156 -13.09 -12.20 7.71
CA ASN A 156 -13.96 -13.26 8.24
C ASN A 156 -14.03 -13.24 9.78
N ALA A 157 -12.92 -13.00 10.45
CA ALA A 157 -12.88 -12.89 11.92
C ALA A 157 -13.67 -11.66 12.42
N ILE A 158 -13.60 -10.54 11.71
CA ILE A 158 -14.36 -9.32 12.00
C ILE A 158 -15.86 -9.57 11.82
N VAL A 159 -16.27 -10.15 10.70
CA VAL A 159 -17.70 -10.52 10.43
C VAL A 159 -18.22 -11.44 11.52
N LYS A 160 -17.44 -12.46 11.90
CA LYS A 160 -17.81 -13.38 12.97
C LYS A 160 -17.94 -12.69 14.33
N ALA A 161 -17.06 -11.75 14.65
CA ALA A 161 -17.14 -10.98 15.88
C ALA A 161 -18.45 -10.17 15.97
N PHE A 162 -18.81 -9.45 14.89
CA PHE A 162 -20.09 -8.72 14.83
C PHE A 162 -21.30 -9.68 14.95
N SER A 163 -21.26 -10.82 14.27
CA SER A 163 -22.32 -11.84 14.36
C SER A 163 -22.46 -12.43 15.77
N ASN A 164 -21.38 -12.45 16.55
CA ASN A 164 -21.38 -12.89 17.95
C ASN A 164 -21.79 -11.79 18.97
N GLY A 165 -22.24 -10.63 18.47
CA GLY A 165 -22.79 -9.56 19.30
C GLY A 165 -21.81 -8.46 19.72
N HIS A 166 -20.58 -8.44 19.20
CA HIS A 166 -19.73 -7.28 19.34
C HIS A 166 -20.30 -6.13 18.48
N THR A 167 -20.45 -4.92 19.06
CA THR A 167 -21.22 -3.84 18.41
C THR A 167 -20.40 -2.62 18.04
N ASN A 168 -19.12 -2.61 18.40
CA ASN A 168 -18.23 -1.49 18.11
C ASN A 168 -16.81 -1.96 17.77
N ILE A 169 -16.11 -1.16 16.97
CA ILE A 169 -14.77 -1.48 16.47
C ILE A 169 -13.75 -1.76 17.59
N PRO A 170 -13.64 -0.95 18.67
CA PRO A 170 -12.69 -1.25 19.74
C PRO A 170 -12.93 -2.60 20.43
N ASP A 171 -14.17 -3.05 20.48
CA ASP A 171 -14.53 -4.35 21.08
C ASP A 171 -14.14 -5.49 20.12
N VAL A 172 -14.43 -5.35 18.83
CA VAL A 172 -13.98 -6.27 17.79
C VAL A 172 -12.45 -6.40 17.80
N VAL A 173 -11.72 -5.29 17.91
CA VAL A 173 -10.25 -5.30 17.97
C VAL A 173 -9.77 -6.10 19.18
N ARG A 174 -10.33 -5.90 20.37
CA ARG A 174 -9.95 -6.68 21.58
C ARG A 174 -10.20 -8.18 21.40
N HIS A 175 -11.22 -8.55 20.65
CA HIS A 175 -11.59 -9.95 20.41
C HIS A 175 -10.75 -10.60 19.30
N VAL A 176 -10.46 -9.87 18.21
CA VAL A 176 -9.82 -10.41 17.00
C VAL A 176 -8.29 -10.28 17.04
N TYR A 177 -7.76 -9.24 17.71
CA TYR A 177 -6.32 -8.93 17.74
C TYR A 177 -5.73 -9.28 19.12
N THR A 178 -5.85 -10.54 19.52
CA THR A 178 -5.38 -11.03 20.84
C THR A 178 -3.86 -11.14 20.94
N ASP A 179 -3.19 -11.34 19.80
CA ASP A 179 -1.77 -11.70 19.74
C ASP A 179 -0.85 -10.48 19.50
N ILE A 180 -1.42 -9.27 19.42
CA ILE A 180 -0.65 -8.04 19.26
C ILE A 180 -0.56 -7.24 20.56
N ASP A 181 0.48 -6.42 20.69
CA ASP A 181 0.61 -5.47 21.79
C ASP A 181 -0.60 -4.51 21.83
N LYS A 182 -1.18 -4.32 23.02
CA LYS A 182 -2.34 -3.44 23.21
C LYS A 182 -2.09 -1.99 22.76
N ARG A 183 -0.83 -1.55 22.71
CA ARG A 183 -0.45 -0.24 22.18
C ARG A 183 -0.74 -0.10 20.68
N LEU A 184 -0.87 -1.23 19.97
CA LEU A 184 -1.21 -1.26 18.54
C LEU A 184 -2.72 -1.34 18.28
N HIS A 185 -3.56 -1.51 19.33
CA HIS A 185 -5.02 -1.56 19.19
C HIS A 185 -5.61 -0.32 18.48
N PRO A 186 -5.15 0.92 18.73
CA PRO A 186 -5.63 2.08 17.96
C PRO A 186 -5.40 1.94 16.45
N ALA A 187 -4.21 1.51 16.04
CA ALA A 187 -3.92 1.24 14.62
C ALA A 187 -4.77 0.08 14.06
N ALA A 188 -4.96 -0.99 14.86
CA ALA A 188 -5.85 -2.08 14.48
C ALA A 188 -7.31 -1.63 14.31
N CYS A 189 -7.78 -0.62 15.05
CA CYS A 189 -9.11 -0.05 14.84
C CYS A 189 -9.27 0.57 13.45
N HIS A 190 -8.25 1.24 12.94
CA HIS A 190 -8.27 1.79 11.57
C HIS A 190 -8.34 0.67 10.52
N SER A 191 -7.56 -0.41 10.71
CA SER A 191 -7.62 -1.57 9.82
C SER A 191 -9.01 -2.25 9.84
N VAL A 192 -9.60 -2.45 11.03
CA VAL A 192 -10.98 -2.98 11.16
C VAL A 192 -11.98 -2.05 10.49
N PHE A 193 -11.82 -0.74 10.66
CA PHE A 193 -12.69 0.24 10.02
C PHE A 193 -12.61 0.15 8.48
N GLY A 194 -11.41 -0.02 7.92
CA GLY A 194 -11.22 -0.26 6.49
C GLY A 194 -11.97 -1.50 5.98
N HIS A 195 -11.91 -2.62 6.71
CA HIS A 195 -12.70 -3.82 6.38
C HIS A 195 -14.21 -3.56 6.50
N VAL A 196 -14.65 -2.85 7.52
CA VAL A 196 -16.09 -2.55 7.72
C VAL A 196 -16.64 -1.71 6.57
N ILE A 197 -15.91 -0.71 6.09
CA ILE A 197 -16.31 0.09 4.93
C ILE A 197 -16.44 -0.78 3.67
N ASP A 198 -15.56 -1.73 3.48
CA ASP A 198 -15.59 -2.62 2.31
C ASP A 198 -16.77 -3.61 2.33
N LEU A 199 -17.24 -3.97 3.52
CA LEU A 199 -18.34 -4.92 3.72
C LEU A 199 -19.74 -4.27 3.59
N VAL A 200 -19.87 -2.95 3.52
CA VAL A 200 -21.14 -2.21 3.48
C VAL A 200 -21.39 -1.62 2.10
#